data_46c5ba61aa6055cfc0c3a0c13bc43cf2
#
_entry.id   46c5ba61aa6055cfc0c3a0c13bc43cf2
#
_cell.length_a   1.000
_cell.length_b   1.000
_cell.length_c   1.000
_cell.angle_alpha   90.00
_cell.angle_beta   90.00
_cell.angle_gamma   90.00
#
_symmetry.space_group_name_H-M   'P 1'
#
loop_
_entity.id
_entity.type
_entity.pdbx_description
1 polymer ?
#
loop_
_entity_poly.entity_id
_entity_poly.type
_entity_poly.pdbx_seq_one_letter_code
_entity_poly.pdbx_strand_id
1 'polypeptide(L)'
;MAQSVIEFEKEGSIANVQNKPTSFWQRIFLEKTKAFSAPLDIVGYNYLDMRYESDLAADPWKFICGTESFPEQIAEIWPIVERNPRTLGDFVWTSWDYLGEVWIGKCYGEEESSRMQELYPSRAADCACFDITGNERPALAFHRIAWGSRETFISVHRPEDFGKKFIKSQWAWDGSENIWYFPGQEGKMTKVDVYSSAHTAELIINGKSIDKKKLGTEKKYVASFDVLYQPGVVIAVSYDEQGQKVSEQTLKTPGDVVGIHLRQDRERMPADGESLAFISVELVDEEGNVVPVKDRRCYAEVI
;
A
#
# COMPACT_ATOMS: atom_id res chain seq x y z
N MET A 1 22.90 23.86 -7.84
CA MET A 1 22.17 22.58 -7.95
C MET A 1 21.07 22.45 -6.88
N ALA A 2 21.33 22.69 -5.60
CA ALA A 2 20.30 22.63 -4.55
C ALA A 2 19.16 23.67 -4.70
N GLN A 3 19.46 24.86 -5.19
CA GLN A 3 18.47 25.92 -5.40
C GLN A 3 17.47 25.64 -6.53
N SER A 4 17.89 24.93 -7.57
CA SER A 4 17.01 24.52 -8.67
C SER A 4 16.06 23.37 -8.30
N VAL A 5 16.40 22.55 -7.32
CA VAL A 5 15.53 21.49 -6.79
C VAL A 5 14.43 22.11 -5.92
N ILE A 6 14.75 23.14 -5.14
CA ILE A 6 13.79 23.84 -4.25
C ILE A 6 12.77 24.68 -5.06
N GLU A 7 13.17 25.25 -6.21
CA GLU A 7 12.22 25.92 -7.12
C GLU A 7 11.31 24.93 -7.85
N PHE A 8 11.77 23.69 -8.09
CA PHE A 8 10.98 22.63 -8.70
C PHE A 8 9.85 22.13 -7.75
N GLU A 9 10.10 22.13 -6.45
CA GLU A 9 9.08 21.79 -5.44
C GLU A 9 8.03 22.90 -5.27
N LYS A 10 8.32 24.13 -5.63
CA LYS A 10 7.39 25.28 -5.50
C LYS A 10 6.42 25.45 -6.67
N GLU A 11 6.75 24.97 -7.87
CA GLU A 11 5.92 25.22 -9.07
C GLU A 11 5.01 24.05 -9.48
N GLY A 12 4.99 22.96 -8.78
CA GLY A 12 4.08 21.86 -9.06
C GLY A 12 4.61 20.55 -8.54
N SER A 13 3.82 19.88 -7.76
CA SER A 13 4.12 18.51 -7.36
C SER A 13 4.44 17.67 -8.61
N ILE A 14 5.35 16.73 -8.48
CA ILE A 14 5.69 15.73 -9.53
C ILE A 14 4.42 15.10 -10.14
N ALA A 15 3.35 14.98 -9.37
CA ALA A 15 2.01 14.55 -9.82
C ALA A 15 1.43 15.40 -10.97
N ASN A 16 1.80 16.67 -11.13
CA ASN A 16 1.34 17.52 -12.25
C ASN A 16 2.14 17.31 -13.54
N VAL A 17 3.28 16.63 -13.50
CA VAL A 17 4.11 16.33 -14.68
C VAL A 17 3.58 15.09 -15.42
N GLN A 18 2.89 14.19 -14.73
CA GLN A 18 2.43 12.90 -15.27
C GLN A 18 1.34 13.01 -16.35
N ASN A 19 0.58 14.10 -16.39
CA ASN A 19 -0.56 14.25 -17.31
C ASN A 19 -0.35 15.20 -18.49
N LYS A 20 0.88 15.59 -18.80
CA LYS A 20 1.16 16.45 -19.97
C LYS A 20 1.89 15.68 -21.06
N PRO A 21 1.46 15.80 -22.35
CA PRO A 21 2.16 15.20 -23.47
C PRO A 21 3.59 15.71 -23.50
N THR A 22 4.57 14.83 -23.78
CA THR A 22 6.03 15.02 -23.82
C THR A 22 6.44 16.48 -23.60
N SER A 23 6.54 16.87 -22.36
CA SER A 23 6.73 18.27 -22.01
C SER A 23 8.17 18.69 -22.39
N PHE A 24 8.36 19.97 -22.61
CA PHE A 24 9.68 20.58 -22.82
C PHE A 24 10.73 20.05 -21.80
N TRP A 25 10.34 19.82 -20.57
CA TRP A 25 11.17 19.29 -19.50
C TRP A 25 11.59 17.83 -19.71
N GLN A 26 10.72 16.98 -20.23
CA GLN A 26 11.07 15.59 -20.54
C GLN A 26 12.15 15.52 -21.61
N ARG A 27 12.11 16.41 -22.63
CA ARG A 27 13.17 16.50 -23.65
C ARG A 27 14.49 16.96 -23.06
N ILE A 28 14.49 17.97 -22.20
CA ILE A 28 15.70 18.46 -21.53
C ILE A 28 16.32 17.36 -20.67
N PHE A 29 15.51 16.64 -19.91
CA PHE A 29 15.99 15.52 -19.10
C PHE A 29 16.56 14.40 -19.98
N LEU A 30 15.88 14.04 -21.05
CA LEU A 30 16.35 13.02 -21.98
C LEU A 30 17.72 13.39 -22.57
N GLU A 31 17.87 14.62 -23.09
CA GLU A 31 19.13 15.08 -23.67
C GLU A 31 20.27 15.15 -22.64
N LYS A 32 20.01 15.67 -21.47
CA LYS A 32 21.03 15.80 -20.41
C LYS A 32 21.45 14.48 -19.78
N THR A 33 20.55 13.51 -19.69
CA THR A 33 20.85 12.18 -19.11
C THR A 33 21.40 11.20 -20.15
N LYS A 34 21.26 11.47 -21.44
CA LYS A 34 21.69 10.58 -22.51
C LYS A 34 23.18 10.22 -22.43
N ALA A 35 24.04 11.20 -22.23
CA ALA A 35 25.48 10.96 -22.11
C ALA A 35 25.83 10.17 -20.84
N PHE A 36 25.12 10.43 -19.75
CA PHE A 36 25.30 9.74 -18.48
C PHE A 36 24.83 8.28 -18.56
N SER A 37 23.71 8.02 -19.20
CA SER A 37 23.15 6.67 -19.34
C SER A 37 23.78 5.86 -20.49
N ALA A 38 24.50 6.50 -21.43
CA ALA A 38 25.06 5.84 -22.62
C ALA A 38 25.93 4.60 -22.32
N PRO A 39 26.82 4.60 -21.30
CA PRO A 39 27.66 3.46 -20.99
C PRO A 39 26.97 2.33 -20.22
N LEU A 40 25.70 2.51 -19.82
CA LEU A 40 24.97 1.54 -19.00
C LEU A 40 24.18 0.57 -19.90
N ASP A 41 24.27 -0.71 -19.64
CA ASP A 41 23.43 -1.75 -20.26
C ASP A 41 22.00 -1.70 -19.72
N ILE A 42 21.87 -1.45 -18.42
CA ILE A 42 20.60 -1.31 -17.70
C ILE A 42 20.58 0.06 -17.04
N VAL A 43 19.52 0.82 -17.28
CA VAL A 43 19.32 2.14 -16.66
C VAL A 43 18.30 2.02 -15.55
N GLY A 44 18.70 2.36 -14.31
CA GLY A 44 17.82 2.47 -13.15
C GLY A 44 17.12 3.82 -13.10
N TYR A 45 15.84 3.81 -12.79
CA TYR A 45 15.03 5.02 -12.63
C TYR A 45 14.40 5.08 -11.25
N ASN A 46 14.66 6.18 -10.52
CA ASN A 46 13.95 6.50 -9.29
C ASN A 46 12.85 7.52 -9.62
N TYR A 47 11.58 7.13 -9.44
CA TYR A 47 10.40 8.01 -9.61
C TYR A 47 10.28 8.66 -11.00
N LEU A 48 10.70 7.97 -12.05
CA LEU A 48 10.69 8.42 -13.43
C LEU A 48 10.02 7.42 -14.38
N ASP A 49 9.00 6.73 -13.91
CA ASP A 49 8.18 5.76 -14.65
C ASP A 49 7.61 6.35 -15.95
N MET A 50 7.29 7.64 -15.98
CA MET A 50 6.83 8.35 -17.17
C MET A 50 7.85 8.34 -18.33
N ARG A 51 9.09 7.97 -18.07
CA ARG A 51 10.15 7.90 -19.08
C ARG A 51 10.33 6.52 -19.69
N TYR A 52 9.80 5.46 -19.08
CA TYR A 52 10.08 4.09 -19.51
C TYR A 52 9.80 3.89 -21.00
N GLU A 53 8.61 4.21 -21.47
CA GLU A 53 8.23 4.00 -22.87
C GLU A 53 9.02 4.89 -23.84
N SER A 54 9.20 6.18 -23.50
CA SER A 54 9.92 7.12 -24.35
C SER A 54 11.40 6.75 -24.50
N ASP A 55 12.05 6.33 -23.42
CA ASP A 55 13.46 5.98 -23.43
C ASP A 55 13.72 4.64 -24.12
N LEU A 56 12.82 3.66 -23.92
CA LEU A 56 12.84 2.39 -24.66
C LEU A 56 12.64 2.57 -26.17
N ALA A 57 11.81 3.55 -26.57
CA ALA A 57 11.61 3.88 -27.97
C ALA A 57 12.81 4.60 -28.58
N ALA A 58 13.50 5.45 -27.79
CA ALA A 58 14.65 6.23 -28.24
C ALA A 58 15.93 5.39 -28.38
N ASP A 59 16.08 4.32 -27.60
CA ASP A 59 17.24 3.43 -27.63
C ASP A 59 16.81 1.96 -27.64
N PRO A 60 16.83 1.30 -28.80
CA PRO A 60 16.38 -0.09 -28.94
C PRO A 60 17.27 -1.13 -28.25
N TRP A 61 18.46 -0.77 -27.83
CA TRP A 61 19.42 -1.69 -27.19
C TRP A 61 19.41 -1.59 -25.67
N LYS A 62 18.73 -0.60 -25.12
CA LYS A 62 18.74 -0.31 -23.70
C LYS A 62 17.69 -1.14 -22.93
N PHE A 63 18.11 -1.63 -21.77
CA PHE A 63 17.21 -2.17 -20.75
C PHE A 63 16.98 -1.13 -19.66
N ILE A 64 15.80 -1.14 -19.07
CA ILE A 64 15.46 -0.26 -17.95
C ILE A 64 14.94 -1.07 -16.78
N CYS A 65 15.06 -0.48 -15.58
CA CYS A 65 14.50 -0.99 -14.35
C CYS A 65 14.02 0.19 -13.50
N GLY A 66 12.81 0.14 -12.98
CA GLY A 66 12.41 1.04 -11.91
C GLY A 66 13.13 0.65 -10.64
N THR A 67 14.04 1.48 -10.16
CA THR A 67 14.83 1.19 -8.97
C THR A 67 14.21 1.78 -7.70
N GLU A 68 13.34 2.77 -7.86
CA GLU A 68 12.43 3.27 -6.82
C GLU A 68 11.17 3.83 -7.47
N SER A 69 10.01 3.42 -6.97
CA SER A 69 8.69 3.93 -7.37
C SER A 69 7.80 4.18 -6.16
N PHE A 70 6.78 5.03 -6.33
CA PHE A 70 5.81 5.29 -5.29
C PHE A 70 4.82 4.13 -5.15
N PRO A 71 4.41 3.76 -3.91
CA PRO A 71 3.58 2.58 -3.69
C PRO A 71 2.25 2.57 -4.46
N GLU A 72 1.59 3.72 -4.60
CA GLU A 72 0.30 3.80 -5.29
C GLU A 72 0.39 3.69 -6.81
N GLN A 73 1.59 3.84 -7.39
CA GLN A 73 1.78 3.90 -8.85
C GLN A 73 1.90 2.53 -9.51
N ILE A 74 1.98 1.45 -8.76
CA ILE A 74 2.18 0.11 -9.31
C ILE A 74 1.11 -0.27 -10.36
N ALA A 75 -0.12 0.17 -10.19
CA ALA A 75 -1.21 -0.10 -11.13
C ALA A 75 -1.04 0.57 -12.51
N GLU A 76 -0.28 1.67 -12.57
CA GLU A 76 0.11 2.34 -13.81
C GLU A 76 1.41 1.78 -14.38
N ILE A 77 2.37 1.48 -13.52
CA ILE A 77 3.71 1.06 -13.90
C ILE A 77 3.72 -0.38 -14.40
N TRP A 78 3.06 -1.30 -13.69
CA TRP A 78 3.16 -2.72 -13.99
C TRP A 78 2.69 -3.10 -15.40
N PRO A 79 1.59 -2.55 -15.95
CA PRO A 79 1.24 -2.77 -17.34
C PRO A 79 2.31 -2.30 -18.36
N ILE A 80 3.14 -1.30 -17.99
CA ILE A 80 4.27 -0.88 -18.84
C ILE A 80 5.37 -1.94 -18.81
N VAL A 81 5.65 -2.48 -17.61
CA VAL A 81 6.63 -3.56 -17.44
C VAL A 81 6.23 -4.78 -18.26
N GLU A 82 4.98 -5.23 -18.15
CA GLU A 82 4.49 -6.43 -18.84
C GLU A 82 4.53 -6.34 -20.36
N ARG A 83 4.19 -5.18 -20.94
CA ARG A 83 4.17 -5.02 -22.42
C ARG A 83 5.53 -4.71 -23.03
N ASN A 84 6.54 -4.37 -22.23
CA ASN A 84 7.87 -4.01 -22.69
C ASN A 84 8.93 -5.00 -22.20
N PRO A 85 9.37 -6.00 -22.99
CA PRO A 85 10.30 -7.05 -22.55
C PRO A 85 11.69 -6.54 -22.18
N ARG A 86 12.00 -5.27 -22.46
CA ARG A 86 13.24 -4.61 -22.05
C ARG A 86 13.10 -3.82 -20.74
N THR A 87 11.92 -3.84 -20.11
CA THR A 87 11.73 -3.36 -18.76
C THR A 87 11.86 -4.55 -17.83
N LEU A 88 12.95 -4.60 -17.06
CA LEU A 88 13.31 -5.77 -16.23
C LEU A 88 12.44 -5.91 -14.98
N GLY A 89 11.81 -4.83 -14.56
CA GLY A 89 10.95 -4.80 -13.38
C GLY A 89 10.82 -3.40 -12.80
N ASP A 90 10.17 -3.33 -11.65
CA ASP A 90 9.98 -2.12 -10.88
C ASP A 90 10.06 -2.43 -9.39
N PHE A 91 10.83 -1.64 -8.65
CA PHE A 91 11.04 -1.78 -7.22
C PHE A 91 10.39 -0.61 -6.48
N VAL A 92 9.44 -0.92 -5.63
CA VAL A 92 8.78 0.09 -4.79
C VAL A 92 9.71 0.59 -3.68
N TRP A 93 9.63 1.86 -3.35
CA TRP A 93 10.15 2.37 -2.10
C TRP A 93 9.01 2.52 -1.07
N THR A 94 8.90 1.56 -0.09
CA THR A 94 9.79 0.40 0.00
C THR A 94 8.99 -0.86 0.32
N SER A 95 9.61 -2.03 0.18
CA SER A 95 8.95 -3.30 0.48
C SER A 95 8.87 -3.53 2.00
N TRP A 96 9.99 -3.39 2.74
CA TRP A 96 10.07 -3.58 4.17
C TRP A 96 10.34 -2.26 4.88
N ASP A 97 9.62 -1.99 5.98
CA ASP A 97 9.73 -0.74 6.70
C ASP A 97 11.05 -0.62 7.49
N TYR A 98 11.42 0.59 7.86
CA TYR A 98 12.70 0.88 8.47
C TYR A 98 12.60 2.02 9.49
N LEU A 99 13.61 2.14 10.34
CA LEU A 99 13.74 3.23 11.31
C LEU A 99 14.31 4.48 10.63
N GLY A 100 13.75 5.62 10.95
CA GLY A 100 14.12 6.91 10.38
C GLY A 100 13.08 7.43 9.40
N GLU A 101 13.28 8.61 8.84
CA GLU A 101 12.39 9.27 7.86
C GLU A 101 10.89 9.23 8.23
N VAL A 102 10.62 9.36 9.53
CA VAL A 102 9.33 9.06 10.18
C VAL A 102 8.11 9.81 9.65
N TRP A 103 8.29 10.77 8.77
CA TRP A 103 7.21 11.53 8.14
C TRP A 103 6.81 10.99 6.76
N ILE A 104 7.66 10.14 6.15
CA ILE A 104 7.58 9.82 4.73
C ILE A 104 6.34 8.99 4.38
N GLY A 105 5.93 8.09 5.27
CA GLY A 105 4.78 7.19 5.06
C GLY A 105 3.51 7.60 5.78
N LYS A 106 3.45 8.77 6.41
CA LYS A 106 2.31 9.16 7.24
C LYS A 106 1.25 9.92 6.47
N CYS A 107 0.00 9.64 6.81
CA CYS A 107 -1.18 10.43 6.47
C CYS A 107 -1.58 11.27 7.69
N TYR A 108 -1.77 12.56 7.49
CA TYR A 108 -2.21 13.49 8.53
C TYR A 108 -3.52 14.15 8.12
N GLY A 109 -4.45 14.29 9.05
CA GLY A 109 -5.58 15.20 8.84
C GLY A 109 -5.09 16.63 8.56
N GLU A 110 -5.77 17.37 7.69
CA GLU A 110 -5.38 18.73 7.34
C GLU A 110 -5.23 19.62 8.58
N GLU A 111 -6.06 19.39 9.61
CA GLU A 111 -6.00 20.07 10.90
C GLU A 111 -4.76 19.73 11.74
N GLU A 112 -4.14 18.58 11.47
CA GLU A 112 -2.93 18.10 12.16
C GLU A 112 -1.65 18.44 11.41
N SER A 113 -1.74 19.09 10.26
CA SER A 113 -0.60 19.37 9.39
C SER A 113 0.50 20.22 10.07
N SER A 114 0.13 21.03 11.08
CA SER A 114 1.09 21.75 11.92
C SER A 114 1.97 20.83 12.77
N ARG A 115 1.53 19.58 13.02
CA ARG A 115 2.25 18.57 13.78
C ARG A 115 3.20 17.72 12.93
N MET A 116 3.25 17.91 11.60
CA MET A 116 4.19 17.18 10.73
C MET A 116 5.66 17.33 11.17
N GLN A 117 5.98 18.33 11.98
CA GLN A 117 7.30 18.51 12.57
C GLN A 117 7.48 17.77 13.91
N GLU A 118 6.40 17.31 14.53
CA GLU A 118 6.46 16.54 15.78
C GLU A 118 6.65 15.05 15.48
N LEU A 119 7.89 14.65 15.22
CA LEU A 119 8.20 13.27 14.81
C LEU A 119 8.04 12.26 15.95
N TYR A 120 8.32 12.67 17.18
CA TYR A 120 8.16 11.80 18.36
C TYR A 120 6.68 11.62 18.74
N PRO A 121 6.21 10.42 19.09
CA PRO A 121 6.97 9.20 19.38
C PRO A 121 7.20 8.26 18.17
N SER A 122 6.89 8.67 16.96
CA SER A 122 7.11 7.87 15.77
C SER A 122 8.58 7.62 15.49
N ARG A 123 8.93 6.45 15.00
CA ARG A 123 10.31 6.05 14.73
C ARG A 123 10.50 5.39 13.36
N ALA A 124 9.47 4.74 12.82
CA ALA A 124 9.51 4.09 11.52
C ALA A 124 9.07 5.04 10.41
N ALA A 125 9.49 4.75 9.18
CA ALA A 125 9.11 5.51 7.99
C ALA A 125 7.62 5.36 7.66
N ASP A 126 7.02 4.21 7.95
CA ASP A 126 5.62 3.86 7.71
C ASP A 126 5.19 3.84 6.22
N CYS A 127 6.14 3.76 5.29
CA CYS A 127 5.89 3.80 3.84
C CYS A 127 5.93 2.44 3.15
N ALA A 128 6.20 1.36 3.87
CA ALA A 128 6.46 0.06 3.29
C ALA A 128 5.22 -0.82 3.09
N CYS A 129 5.36 -1.83 2.24
CA CYS A 129 4.36 -2.90 2.06
C CYS A 129 4.26 -3.82 3.28
N PHE A 130 5.39 -4.06 3.97
CA PHE A 130 5.45 -4.73 5.26
C PHE A 130 5.82 -3.73 6.35
N ASP A 131 5.22 -3.84 7.53
CA ASP A 131 5.69 -3.08 8.68
C ASP A 131 7.09 -3.56 9.15
N ILE A 132 7.69 -2.85 10.10
CA ILE A 132 9.05 -3.18 10.57
C ILE A 132 9.15 -4.57 11.24
N THR A 133 8.02 -5.14 11.64
CA THR A 133 7.93 -6.47 12.26
C THR A 133 7.51 -7.56 11.27
N GLY A 134 7.26 -7.21 10.00
CA GLY A 134 6.94 -8.13 8.93
C GLY A 134 5.45 -8.41 8.75
N ASN A 135 4.57 -7.63 9.35
CA ASN A 135 3.14 -7.74 9.06
C ASN A 135 2.79 -7.05 7.74
N GLU A 136 1.93 -7.68 6.97
CA GLU A 136 1.45 -7.17 5.69
C GLU A 136 0.56 -5.95 5.88
N ARG A 137 0.75 -4.95 5.01
CA ARG A 137 -0.11 -3.77 4.91
C ARG A 137 -0.98 -3.83 3.65
N PRO A 138 -2.07 -3.06 3.56
CA PRO A 138 -2.92 -3.03 2.35
C PRO A 138 -2.17 -2.74 1.05
N ALA A 139 -1.10 -1.96 1.10
CA ALA A 139 -0.23 -1.70 -0.04
C ALA A 139 0.31 -2.99 -0.67
N LEU A 140 0.72 -4.00 0.13
CA LEU A 140 1.22 -5.26 -0.39
C LEU A 140 0.15 -6.03 -1.18
N ALA A 141 -1.07 -6.11 -0.65
CA ALA A 141 -2.17 -6.77 -1.35
C ALA A 141 -2.47 -6.10 -2.69
N PHE A 142 -2.46 -4.77 -2.72
CA PHE A 142 -2.64 -4.01 -3.95
C PHE A 142 -1.52 -4.30 -4.98
N HIS A 143 -0.26 -4.39 -4.54
CA HIS A 143 0.88 -4.76 -5.39
C HIS A 143 0.73 -6.18 -5.93
N ARG A 144 0.41 -7.17 -5.08
CA ARG A 144 0.17 -8.55 -5.53
C ARG A 144 -0.92 -8.61 -6.61
N ILE A 145 -2.00 -7.87 -6.43
CA ILE A 145 -3.10 -7.81 -7.40
C ILE A 145 -2.64 -7.18 -8.72
N ALA A 146 -1.88 -6.09 -8.66
CA ALA A 146 -1.29 -5.49 -9.85
C ALA A 146 -0.33 -6.43 -10.58
N TRP A 147 0.39 -7.29 -9.85
CA TRP A 147 1.28 -8.34 -10.39
C TRP A 147 0.54 -9.61 -10.85
N GLY A 148 -0.80 -9.60 -10.87
CA GLY A 148 -1.60 -10.68 -11.41
C GLY A 148 -2.22 -11.64 -10.39
N SER A 149 -2.12 -11.39 -9.09
CA SER A 149 -2.89 -12.13 -8.09
C SER A 149 -4.39 -12.00 -8.36
N ARG A 150 -5.11 -13.09 -8.18
CA ARG A 150 -6.57 -13.12 -8.30
C ARG A 150 -7.29 -13.01 -6.95
N GLU A 151 -6.56 -12.61 -5.92
CA GLU A 151 -7.15 -12.39 -4.59
C GLU A 151 -8.14 -11.22 -4.58
N THR A 152 -9.01 -11.24 -3.60
CA THR A 152 -9.85 -10.11 -3.20
C THR A 152 -9.38 -9.62 -1.85
N PHE A 153 -9.17 -8.32 -1.68
CA PHE A 153 -8.67 -7.74 -0.45
C PHE A 153 -9.55 -6.57 0.00
N ILE A 154 -9.89 -6.55 1.29
CA ILE A 154 -10.69 -5.49 1.91
C ILE A 154 -9.75 -4.54 2.65
N SER A 155 -9.83 -3.26 2.32
CA SER A 155 -9.11 -2.19 3.01
C SER A 155 -10.10 -1.18 3.58
N VAL A 156 -10.06 -0.96 4.88
CA VAL A 156 -11.07 -0.17 5.60
C VAL A 156 -10.43 1.10 6.13
N HIS A 157 -11.02 2.24 5.81
CA HIS A 157 -10.66 3.52 6.40
C HIS A 157 -11.33 3.67 7.77
N ARG A 158 -10.68 4.37 8.69
CA ARG A 158 -11.25 4.57 10.03
C ARG A 158 -12.50 5.41 9.96
N PRO A 159 -13.61 5.02 10.63
CA PRO A 159 -14.84 5.82 10.61
C PRO A 159 -14.67 7.24 11.14
N GLU A 160 -13.76 7.44 12.12
CA GLU A 160 -13.45 8.78 12.64
C GLU A 160 -12.81 9.71 11.59
N ASP A 161 -12.31 9.17 10.50
CA ASP A 161 -11.61 9.89 9.44
C ASP A 161 -12.49 10.13 8.20
N PHE A 162 -13.71 9.59 8.20
CA PHE A 162 -14.62 9.75 7.06
C PHE A 162 -14.94 11.23 6.78
N GLY A 163 -14.75 11.62 5.53
CA GLY A 163 -14.99 13.00 5.08
C GLY A 163 -13.90 14.01 5.44
N LYS A 164 -12.87 13.60 6.20
CA LYS A 164 -11.71 14.46 6.46
C LYS A 164 -10.80 14.53 5.24
N LYS A 165 -10.13 15.66 5.11
CA LYS A 165 -9.04 15.83 4.15
C LYS A 165 -7.73 15.40 4.78
N PHE A 166 -6.96 14.61 4.04
CA PHE A 166 -5.65 14.16 4.45
C PHE A 166 -4.55 14.80 3.60
N ILE A 167 -3.46 15.13 4.26
CA ILE A 167 -2.18 15.45 3.64
C ILE A 167 -1.30 14.24 3.81
N LYS A 168 -0.77 13.74 2.71
CA LYS A 168 0.18 12.63 2.70
C LYS A 168 1.32 12.88 1.72
N SER A 169 2.46 12.28 2.00
CA SER A 169 3.55 12.24 1.02
C SER A 169 3.22 11.28 -0.12
N GLN A 170 4.02 11.29 -1.17
CA GLN A 170 3.87 10.35 -2.29
C GLN A 170 4.25 8.92 -1.91
N TRP A 171 5.03 8.72 -0.85
CA TRP A 171 5.41 7.41 -0.30
C TRP A 171 4.36 6.82 0.63
N ALA A 172 3.44 7.64 1.13
CA ALA A 172 2.42 7.18 2.06
C ALA A 172 1.30 6.42 1.35
N TRP A 173 0.89 5.30 1.95
CA TRP A 173 -0.38 4.67 1.63
C TRP A 173 -1.53 5.50 2.24
N ASP A 174 -2.77 5.13 1.98
CA ASP A 174 -3.95 5.92 2.32
C ASP A 174 -4.41 5.82 3.80
N GLY A 175 -3.65 5.12 4.65
CA GLY A 175 -3.95 4.95 6.07
C GLY A 175 -5.07 3.94 6.37
N SER A 176 -5.55 3.21 5.35
CA SER A 176 -6.51 2.12 5.54
C SER A 176 -5.88 0.87 6.15
N GLU A 177 -6.71 0.01 6.74
CA GLU A 177 -6.29 -1.19 7.45
C GLU A 177 -7.16 -2.39 7.03
N ASN A 178 -6.63 -3.61 7.13
CA ASN A 178 -7.40 -4.84 6.87
C ASN A 178 -8.08 -5.34 8.15
N ILE A 179 -8.93 -4.51 8.74
CA ILE A 179 -9.68 -4.83 9.96
C ILE A 179 -11.14 -4.36 9.86
N TRP A 180 -12.02 -5.02 10.59
CA TRP A 180 -13.42 -4.61 10.79
C TRP A 180 -13.72 -4.55 12.28
N TYR A 181 -12.97 -3.67 13.00
CA TYR A 181 -13.08 -3.50 14.45
C TYR A 181 -12.79 -2.07 14.86
N PHE A 182 -13.83 -1.28 15.09
CA PHE A 182 -13.76 0.13 15.48
C PHE A 182 -14.74 0.40 16.62
N PRO A 183 -14.42 -0.03 17.86
CA PRO A 183 -15.33 0.10 19.00
C PRO A 183 -15.66 1.57 19.28
N GLY A 184 -16.96 1.87 19.52
CA GLY A 184 -17.46 3.22 19.73
C GLY A 184 -17.67 4.04 18.45
N GLN A 185 -17.54 3.42 17.27
CA GLN A 185 -17.78 4.06 15.98
C GLN A 185 -19.05 3.54 15.29
N GLU A 186 -19.86 2.74 15.97
CA GLU A 186 -21.07 2.13 15.43
C GLU A 186 -22.02 3.20 14.87
N GLY A 187 -22.54 2.94 13.67
CA GLY A 187 -23.44 3.86 12.97
C GLY A 187 -22.78 5.07 12.30
N LYS A 188 -21.45 5.20 12.37
CA LYS A 188 -20.71 6.22 11.61
C LYS A 188 -20.37 5.74 10.22
N MET A 189 -20.25 6.68 9.30
CA MET A 189 -19.81 6.40 7.95
C MET A 189 -18.35 6.00 7.92
N THR A 190 -18.03 5.05 7.06
CA THR A 190 -16.64 4.68 6.73
C THR A 190 -16.55 4.37 5.25
N LYS A 191 -15.33 4.40 4.72
CA LYS A 191 -15.03 3.98 3.36
C LYS A 191 -14.37 2.59 3.40
N VAL A 192 -14.87 1.69 2.56
CA VAL A 192 -14.31 0.37 2.33
C VAL A 192 -13.84 0.29 0.90
N ASP A 193 -12.55 0.07 0.70
CA ASP A 193 -11.96 -0.19 -0.60
C ASP A 193 -11.78 -1.69 -0.79
N VAL A 194 -12.22 -2.20 -1.91
CA VAL A 194 -12.02 -3.60 -2.32
C VAL A 194 -11.03 -3.62 -3.46
N TYR A 195 -9.91 -4.31 -3.25
CA TYR A 195 -8.88 -4.51 -4.27
C TYR A 195 -9.06 -5.88 -4.93
N SER A 196 -9.07 -5.93 -6.27
CA SER A 196 -9.03 -7.17 -7.05
C SER A 196 -8.73 -6.90 -8.52
N SER A 197 -8.12 -7.86 -9.20
CA SER A 197 -7.93 -7.86 -10.67
C SER A 197 -9.15 -8.38 -11.44
N ALA A 198 -10.24 -8.75 -10.76
CA ALA A 198 -11.48 -9.21 -11.36
C ALA A 198 -12.27 -8.09 -12.05
N HIS A 199 -13.43 -8.42 -12.64
CA HIS A 199 -14.24 -7.45 -13.36
C HIS A 199 -15.14 -6.60 -12.45
N THR A 200 -15.75 -7.23 -11.43
CA THR A 200 -16.63 -6.54 -10.46
C THR A 200 -16.37 -7.04 -9.04
N ALA A 201 -16.64 -6.18 -8.05
CA ALA A 201 -16.69 -6.56 -6.65
C ALA A 201 -18.05 -6.23 -6.04
N GLU A 202 -18.54 -7.11 -5.18
CA GLU A 202 -19.70 -6.93 -4.34
C GLU A 202 -19.28 -6.85 -2.88
N LEU A 203 -19.81 -5.87 -2.15
CA LEU A 203 -19.62 -5.74 -0.72
C LEU A 203 -20.89 -6.19 0.01
N ILE A 204 -20.72 -7.07 0.97
CA ILE A 204 -21.79 -7.64 1.79
C ILE A 204 -21.48 -7.36 3.27
N ILE A 205 -22.41 -6.77 4.00
CA ILE A 205 -22.27 -6.49 5.44
C ILE A 205 -23.41 -7.18 6.17
N ASN A 206 -23.08 -8.01 7.16
CA ASN A 206 -24.03 -8.77 7.97
C ASN A 206 -25.09 -9.50 7.13
N GLY A 207 -24.64 -10.15 6.04
CA GLY A 207 -25.49 -10.90 5.12
C GLY A 207 -26.30 -10.06 4.14
N LYS A 208 -26.22 -8.74 4.19
CA LYS A 208 -26.90 -7.84 3.27
C LYS A 208 -25.92 -7.32 2.20
N SER A 209 -26.23 -7.55 0.93
CA SER A 209 -25.51 -6.91 -0.18
C SER A 209 -25.71 -5.40 -0.14
N ILE A 210 -24.62 -4.67 -0.17
CA ILE A 210 -24.59 -3.20 -0.14
C ILE A 210 -24.65 -2.67 -1.57
N ASP A 211 -23.68 -3.08 -2.40
CA ASP A 211 -23.56 -2.64 -3.79
C ASP A 211 -22.60 -3.56 -4.54
N LYS A 212 -22.66 -3.51 -5.88
CA LYS A 212 -21.73 -4.18 -6.78
C LYS A 212 -21.12 -3.17 -7.76
N LYS A 213 -19.80 -3.08 -7.79
CA LYS A 213 -19.06 -2.06 -8.54
C LYS A 213 -18.01 -2.68 -9.47
N LYS A 214 -17.71 -1.97 -10.56
CA LYS A 214 -16.65 -2.36 -11.50
C LYS A 214 -15.28 -2.18 -10.90
N LEU A 215 -14.41 -3.10 -11.25
CA LEU A 215 -12.98 -3.18 -10.97
C LEU A 215 -12.18 -3.19 -12.28
N GLY A 216 -10.94 -3.62 -12.19
CA GLY A 216 -10.03 -3.82 -13.30
C GLY A 216 -9.11 -2.64 -13.55
N THR A 217 -8.23 -2.74 -14.55
CA THR A 217 -7.19 -1.76 -14.87
C THR A 217 -7.72 -0.34 -15.08
N GLU A 218 -8.90 -0.19 -15.71
CA GLU A 218 -9.52 1.13 -15.90
C GLU A 218 -9.89 1.80 -14.57
N LYS A 219 -10.17 1.02 -13.54
CA LYS A 219 -10.46 1.47 -12.16
C LYS A 219 -9.30 1.25 -11.21
N LYS A 220 -8.09 0.98 -11.74
CA LYS A 220 -6.87 0.74 -10.95
C LYS A 220 -7.07 -0.32 -9.88
N TYR A 221 -7.81 -1.39 -10.20
CA TYR A 221 -8.10 -2.52 -9.32
C TYR A 221 -8.90 -2.19 -8.04
N VAL A 222 -9.49 -1.01 -7.92
CA VAL A 222 -10.18 -0.56 -6.70
C VAL A 222 -11.67 -0.35 -6.95
N ALA A 223 -12.50 -0.83 -6.03
CA ALA A 223 -13.91 -0.45 -5.89
C ALA A 223 -14.14 0.12 -4.49
N SER A 224 -14.58 1.37 -4.39
CA SER A 224 -14.79 2.09 -3.12
C SER A 224 -16.28 2.11 -2.74
N PHE A 225 -16.58 1.83 -1.48
CA PHE A 225 -17.93 1.80 -0.91
C PHE A 225 -17.99 2.67 0.34
N ASP A 226 -18.92 3.63 0.35
CA ASP A 226 -19.22 4.40 1.54
C ASP A 226 -20.37 3.69 2.30
N VAL A 227 -20.11 3.28 3.53
CA VAL A 227 -21.01 2.43 4.31
C VAL A 227 -21.11 2.89 5.75
N LEU A 228 -22.19 2.54 6.44
CA LEU A 228 -22.27 2.66 7.88
C LEU A 228 -21.52 1.50 8.55
N TYR A 229 -20.57 1.83 9.43
CA TYR A 229 -19.90 0.83 10.23
C TYR A 229 -20.89 0.15 11.20
N GLN A 230 -20.95 -1.15 11.15
CA GLN A 230 -21.71 -2.00 12.08
C GLN A 230 -20.84 -3.22 12.42
N PRO A 231 -20.67 -3.54 13.71
CA PRO A 231 -20.00 -4.77 14.11
C PRO A 231 -20.61 -6.00 13.44
N GLY A 232 -19.83 -7.01 13.23
CA GLY A 232 -20.26 -8.27 12.60
C GLY A 232 -19.33 -8.69 11.48
N VAL A 233 -19.87 -9.08 10.34
CA VAL A 233 -19.12 -9.67 9.23
C VAL A 233 -19.22 -8.79 7.99
N VAL A 234 -18.06 -8.47 7.40
CA VAL A 234 -17.97 -7.84 6.09
C VAL A 234 -17.30 -8.83 5.12
N ILE A 235 -17.90 -9.01 3.95
CA ILE A 235 -17.42 -9.90 2.90
C ILE A 235 -17.31 -9.09 1.62
N ALA A 236 -16.17 -9.18 0.94
CA ALA A 236 -16.03 -8.74 -0.43
C ALA A 236 -15.91 -9.96 -1.33
N VAL A 237 -16.73 -10.01 -2.37
CA VAL A 237 -16.72 -11.08 -3.38
C VAL A 237 -16.39 -10.47 -4.72
N SER A 238 -15.38 -11.00 -5.40
CA SER A 238 -15.05 -10.57 -6.77
C SER A 238 -15.53 -11.56 -7.82
N TYR A 239 -15.91 -11.03 -8.98
CA TYR A 239 -16.50 -11.80 -10.09
C TYR A 239 -15.80 -11.44 -11.41
N ASP A 240 -15.71 -12.43 -12.31
CA ASP A 240 -15.26 -12.25 -13.68
C ASP A 240 -16.32 -11.56 -14.57
N GLU A 241 -16.01 -11.40 -15.86
CA GLU A 241 -16.94 -10.83 -16.85
C GLU A 241 -18.20 -11.68 -17.06
N GLN A 242 -18.12 -12.98 -16.82
CA GLN A 242 -19.24 -13.93 -16.92
C GLN A 242 -20.08 -13.97 -15.64
N GLY A 243 -19.70 -13.21 -14.61
CA GLY A 243 -20.35 -13.17 -13.31
C GLY A 243 -20.03 -14.37 -12.40
N GLN A 244 -18.99 -15.15 -12.72
CA GLN A 244 -18.55 -16.25 -11.89
C GLN A 244 -17.64 -15.71 -10.78
N LYS A 245 -17.77 -16.27 -9.58
CA LYS A 245 -16.94 -15.91 -8.43
C LYS A 245 -15.46 -16.24 -8.71
N VAL A 246 -14.60 -15.24 -8.55
CA VAL A 246 -13.14 -15.37 -8.66
C VAL A 246 -12.53 -15.67 -7.30
N SER A 247 -12.84 -14.83 -6.32
CA SER A 247 -12.33 -14.96 -4.94
C SER A 247 -13.20 -14.16 -3.98
N GLU A 248 -12.93 -14.32 -2.69
CA GLU A 248 -13.55 -13.52 -1.63
C GLU A 248 -12.60 -13.33 -0.45
N GLN A 249 -12.84 -12.27 0.31
CA GLN A 249 -12.25 -12.08 1.63
C GLN A 249 -13.35 -11.75 2.62
N THR A 250 -13.21 -12.26 3.84
CA THR A 250 -14.09 -11.98 4.95
C THR A 250 -13.30 -11.36 6.09
N LEU A 251 -13.79 -10.25 6.64
CA LEU A 251 -13.35 -9.70 7.90
C LEU A 251 -14.48 -9.81 8.92
N LYS A 252 -14.12 -10.05 10.17
CA LYS A 252 -15.07 -10.22 11.27
C LYS A 252 -14.69 -9.31 12.43
N THR A 253 -15.68 -8.68 13.04
CA THR A 253 -15.50 -8.03 14.33
C THR A 253 -15.25 -9.10 15.39
N PRO A 254 -14.08 -9.09 16.06
CA PRO A 254 -13.80 -10.04 17.13
C PRO A 254 -14.63 -9.74 18.38
N GLY A 255 -14.75 -10.76 19.24
CA GLY A 255 -15.32 -10.65 20.58
C GLY A 255 -14.34 -10.04 21.59
N ASP A 256 -14.65 -10.22 22.87
CA ASP A 256 -13.79 -9.79 23.96
C ASP A 256 -12.50 -10.63 24.03
N VAL A 257 -11.42 -10.01 24.51
CA VAL A 257 -10.15 -10.71 24.72
C VAL A 257 -10.30 -11.76 25.83
N VAL A 258 -10.06 -13.02 25.50
CA VAL A 258 -10.09 -14.14 26.47
C VAL A 258 -8.75 -14.85 26.57
N GLY A 259 -7.80 -14.63 25.65
CA GLY A 259 -6.55 -15.36 25.64
C GLY A 259 -5.42 -14.67 24.90
N ILE A 260 -4.25 -15.32 24.97
CA ILE A 260 -3.05 -14.94 24.22
C ILE A 260 -2.71 -16.10 23.30
N HIS A 261 -2.46 -15.78 22.04
CA HIS A 261 -1.92 -16.69 21.05
C HIS A 261 -0.49 -16.28 20.73
N LEU A 262 0.43 -17.23 20.77
CA LEU A 262 1.84 -17.02 20.39
C LEU A 262 2.08 -17.69 19.05
N ARG A 263 2.51 -16.91 18.08
CA ARG A 263 2.90 -17.41 16.76
C ARG A 263 4.38 -17.15 16.53
N GLN A 264 5.12 -18.22 16.35
CA GLN A 264 6.57 -18.18 16.13
C GLN A 264 6.90 -18.40 14.64
N ASP A 265 7.95 -17.75 14.18
CA ASP A 265 8.42 -17.90 12.79
C ASP A 265 9.17 -19.23 12.60
N ARG A 266 9.69 -19.83 13.67
CA ARG A 266 10.44 -21.09 13.68
C ARG A 266 10.32 -21.81 15.01
N GLU A 267 10.26 -23.13 14.97
CA GLU A 267 10.19 -24.00 16.16
C GLU A 267 11.57 -24.23 16.82
N ARG A 268 12.64 -24.11 16.05
CA ARG A 268 14.02 -24.33 16.52
C ARG A 268 14.95 -23.33 15.88
N MET A 269 15.97 -22.93 16.62
CA MET A 269 17.05 -22.07 16.12
C MET A 269 18.39 -22.57 16.63
N PRO A 270 19.51 -22.33 15.92
CA PRO A 270 20.84 -22.60 16.42
C PRO A 270 21.13 -21.76 17.68
N ALA A 271 21.87 -22.35 18.63
CA ALA A 271 22.37 -21.63 19.80
C ALA A 271 23.75 -21.00 19.50
N ASP A 272 23.84 -20.20 18.46
CA ASP A 272 25.06 -19.60 17.92
C ASP A 272 25.31 -18.15 18.39
N GLY A 273 24.37 -17.58 19.13
CA GLY A 273 24.44 -16.19 19.60
C GLY A 273 24.12 -15.14 18.52
N GLU A 274 23.80 -15.56 17.29
CA GLU A 274 23.51 -14.68 16.15
C GLU A 274 22.10 -14.91 15.59
N SER A 275 21.60 -16.14 15.64
CA SER A 275 20.27 -16.49 15.13
C SER A 275 19.16 -15.84 15.98
N LEU A 276 18.09 -15.39 15.32
CA LEU A 276 16.93 -14.78 15.94
C LEU A 276 15.66 -15.61 15.65
N ALA A 277 14.75 -15.65 16.61
CA ALA A 277 13.39 -16.11 16.42
C ALA A 277 12.43 -14.96 16.74
N PHE A 278 11.40 -14.81 15.89
CA PHE A 278 10.38 -13.79 16.07
C PHE A 278 9.09 -14.44 16.58
N ILE A 279 8.56 -13.90 17.67
CA ILE A 279 7.34 -14.38 18.29
C ILE A 279 6.31 -13.26 18.26
N SER A 280 5.23 -13.46 17.50
CA SER A 280 4.07 -12.59 17.52
C SER A 280 3.20 -12.94 18.74
N VAL A 281 2.83 -11.93 19.51
CA VAL A 281 1.92 -12.07 20.67
C VAL A 281 0.60 -11.46 20.25
N GLU A 282 -0.41 -12.30 20.08
CA GLU A 282 -1.74 -11.92 19.61
C GLU A 282 -2.75 -12.10 20.74
N LEU A 283 -3.57 -11.08 20.99
CA LEU A 283 -4.71 -11.21 21.88
C LEU A 283 -5.88 -11.77 21.07
N VAL A 284 -6.55 -12.78 21.60
CA VAL A 284 -7.59 -13.48 20.85
C VAL A 284 -8.89 -13.58 21.64
N ASP A 285 -10.02 -13.65 20.90
CA ASP A 285 -11.34 -13.95 21.43
C ASP A 285 -11.58 -15.47 21.60
N GLU A 286 -12.78 -15.85 22.04
CA GLU A 286 -13.17 -17.27 22.23
C GLU A 286 -13.10 -18.11 20.95
N GLU A 287 -13.22 -17.48 19.78
CA GLU A 287 -13.15 -18.14 18.47
C GLU A 287 -11.72 -18.16 17.90
N GLY A 288 -10.76 -17.55 18.59
CA GLY A 288 -9.37 -17.40 18.13
C GLY A 288 -9.14 -16.25 17.14
N ASN A 289 -10.10 -15.35 16.95
CA ASN A 289 -9.90 -14.16 16.15
C ASN A 289 -9.00 -13.18 16.89
N VAL A 290 -8.06 -12.57 16.17
CA VAL A 290 -7.18 -11.53 16.74
C VAL A 290 -8.01 -10.29 17.09
N VAL A 291 -7.87 -9.82 18.32
CA VAL A 291 -8.52 -8.60 18.81
C VAL A 291 -7.49 -7.46 18.77
N PRO A 292 -7.61 -6.49 17.85
CA PRO A 292 -6.65 -5.42 17.69
C PRO A 292 -6.86 -4.33 18.75
N VAL A 293 -6.50 -4.62 20.00
CA VAL A 293 -6.57 -3.67 21.11
C VAL A 293 -5.24 -2.96 21.31
N LYS A 294 -5.32 -1.69 21.67
CA LYS A 294 -4.19 -0.85 22.11
C LYS A 294 -4.14 -0.90 23.65
N ASP A 295 -2.98 -0.55 24.23
CA ASP A 295 -2.80 -0.32 25.67
C ASP A 295 -2.88 -1.57 26.58
N ARG A 296 -2.52 -2.74 26.05
CA ARG A 296 -2.31 -3.94 26.88
C ARG A 296 -0.81 -4.13 27.12
N ARG A 297 -0.43 -4.38 28.39
CA ARG A 297 0.93 -4.75 28.76
C ARG A 297 1.08 -6.26 28.70
N CYS A 298 2.06 -6.73 27.98
CA CYS A 298 2.48 -8.13 27.98
C CYS A 298 3.81 -8.26 28.71
N TYR A 299 3.97 -9.32 29.47
CA TYR A 299 5.23 -9.68 30.12
C TYR A 299 5.72 -10.98 29.49
N ALA A 300 6.97 -11.00 29.08
CA ALA A 300 7.63 -12.18 28.55
C ALA A 300 8.76 -12.59 29.47
N GLU A 301 8.86 -13.88 29.75
CA GLU A 301 9.93 -14.48 30.54
C GLU A 301 10.52 -15.65 29.72
N VAL A 302 11.84 -15.72 29.67
CA VAL A 302 12.56 -16.88 29.09
C VAL A 302 12.88 -17.83 30.24
N ILE A 303 12.37 -19.05 30.16
CA ILE A 303 12.55 -20.09 31.17
C ILE A 303 13.63 -21.08 30.71
#